data_24ca7e67a168814e4c61f3ce9f64572d
#
_entry.id   24ca7e67a168814e4c61f3ce9f64572d
#
_cell.length_a   1.000
_cell.length_b   1.000
_cell.length_c   1.000
_cell.angle_alpha   90.00
_cell.angle_beta   90.00
_cell.angle_gamma   90.00
#
_symmetry.space_group_name_H-M   'P 1'
#
loop_
_entity.id
_entity.type
_entity.pdbx_description
1 polymer ?
#
loop_
_entity_poly.entity_id
_entity_poly.type
_entity_poly.pdbx_seq_one_letter_code
_entity_poly.pdbx_strand_id
1 'polypeptide(L)'
;MTIGKTGFICLFLFSLVACSQPNIDIDKKNDVIVKRAGISNLDKFEKFVLNVDQGKVDKIRIVQYTHEGDPIFQTVEHSENDILYVLDNRKDQFAGEHKGLHKDSCKSIVKEQGELEITYRLIDCTSKNGRNGYDLLYVPKK
;
A
#
# COMPACT_ATOMS: atom_id res chain seq x y z
N MET A 1 -14.01 -37.12 -62.84
CA MET A 1 -14.54 -35.85 -62.36
C MET A 1 -14.55 -35.96 -60.88
N THR A 2 -13.44 -35.54 -60.23
CA THR A 2 -13.20 -35.70 -58.79
C THR A 2 -13.14 -34.30 -58.11
N ILE A 3 -14.13 -34.06 -57.33
CA ILE A 3 -14.27 -32.78 -56.56
C ILE A 3 -13.43 -32.89 -55.30
N GLY A 4 -12.31 -32.16 -55.25
CA GLY A 4 -11.48 -32.04 -54.06
C GLY A 4 -12.15 -31.19 -52.98
N LYS A 5 -12.36 -31.76 -51.83
CA LYS A 5 -12.77 -31.04 -50.60
C LYS A 5 -11.52 -30.43 -49.94
N THR A 6 -11.31 -29.14 -50.15
CA THR A 6 -10.32 -28.36 -49.36
C THR A 6 -10.89 -28.07 -47.98
N GLY A 7 -10.39 -28.78 -47.00
CA GLY A 7 -10.67 -28.52 -45.58
C GLY A 7 -9.91 -27.28 -45.12
N PHE A 8 -10.63 -26.24 -44.77
CA PHE A 8 -10.09 -25.02 -44.19
C PHE A 8 -9.90 -25.25 -42.69
N ILE A 9 -8.67 -25.56 -42.29
CA ILE A 9 -8.31 -25.67 -40.85
C ILE A 9 -8.14 -24.25 -40.32
N CYS A 10 -9.16 -23.78 -39.58
CA CYS A 10 -9.09 -22.54 -38.83
C CYS A 10 -8.26 -22.76 -37.55
N LEU A 11 -6.98 -22.37 -37.61
CA LEU A 11 -6.08 -22.43 -36.45
C LEU A 11 -6.43 -21.28 -35.50
N PHE A 12 -7.23 -21.58 -34.46
CA PHE A 12 -7.54 -20.64 -33.40
C PHE A 12 -6.29 -20.46 -32.51
N LEU A 13 -5.54 -19.40 -32.74
CA LEU A 13 -4.47 -18.96 -31.87
C LEU A 13 -5.11 -18.37 -30.59
N PHE A 14 -5.20 -19.17 -29.54
CA PHE A 14 -5.51 -18.70 -28.19
C PHE A 14 -4.33 -17.88 -27.70
N SER A 15 -4.43 -16.55 -27.81
CA SER A 15 -3.52 -15.63 -27.15
C SER A 15 -3.77 -15.68 -25.65
N LEU A 16 -2.94 -16.42 -24.93
CA LEU A 16 -2.87 -16.36 -23.46
C LEU A 16 -2.34 -14.98 -23.08
N VAL A 17 -3.25 -14.05 -22.80
CA VAL A 17 -2.90 -12.80 -22.13
C VAL A 17 -2.55 -13.17 -20.70
N ALA A 18 -1.28 -13.42 -20.46
CA ALA A 18 -0.76 -13.51 -19.09
C ALA A 18 -0.91 -12.13 -18.44
N CYS A 19 -1.92 -11.96 -17.61
CA CYS A 19 -1.98 -10.84 -16.67
C CYS A 19 -0.81 -11.00 -15.69
N SER A 20 0.35 -10.44 -16.03
CA SER A 20 1.45 -10.30 -15.08
C SER A 20 1.00 -9.28 -14.05
N GLN A 21 0.68 -9.74 -12.84
CA GLN A 21 0.47 -8.85 -11.71
C GLN A 21 1.77 -8.08 -11.48
N PRO A 22 1.71 -6.75 -11.28
CA PRO A 22 2.92 -5.98 -11.02
C PRO A 22 3.61 -6.56 -9.79
N ASN A 23 4.87 -6.95 -9.97
CA ASN A 23 5.69 -7.45 -8.88
C ASN A 23 5.97 -6.26 -7.94
N ILE A 24 5.29 -6.25 -6.78
CA ILE A 24 5.48 -5.18 -5.80
C ILE A 24 6.74 -5.52 -5.00
N ASP A 25 7.86 -4.97 -5.46
CA ASP A 25 9.13 -5.11 -4.76
C ASP A 25 9.32 -4.02 -3.72
N ILE A 26 10.02 -4.37 -2.63
CA ILE A 26 10.38 -3.44 -1.56
C ILE A 26 11.58 -2.60 -2.03
N ASP A 27 11.39 -1.29 -2.10
CA ASP A 27 12.46 -0.34 -2.38
C ASP A 27 13.17 0.05 -1.06
N LYS A 28 14.23 -0.66 -0.72
CA LYS A 28 15.00 -0.42 0.52
C LYS A 28 15.53 1.01 0.64
N LYS A 29 15.66 1.72 -0.47
CA LYS A 29 16.15 3.11 -0.50
C LYS A 29 15.05 4.10 -0.18
N ASN A 30 13.83 3.86 -0.66
CA ASN A 30 12.75 4.86 -0.60
C ASN A 30 11.59 4.46 0.33
N ASP A 31 11.34 3.18 0.54
CA ASP A 31 10.29 2.74 1.45
C ASP A 31 10.69 2.93 2.92
N VAL A 32 9.72 3.32 3.73
CA VAL A 32 9.83 3.25 5.19
C VAL A 32 9.59 1.83 5.61
N ILE A 33 10.60 1.15 6.16
CA ILE A 33 10.52 -0.28 6.46
C ILE A 33 10.50 -0.48 7.97
N VAL A 34 9.40 -1.03 8.47
CA VAL A 34 9.21 -1.33 9.89
C VAL A 34 9.64 -2.77 10.17
N LYS A 35 10.64 -2.93 11.04
CA LYS A 35 11.15 -4.23 11.50
C LYS A 35 11.20 -4.26 13.02
N ARG A 36 11.35 -5.45 13.60
CA ARG A 36 11.57 -5.61 15.06
C ARG A 36 12.78 -4.83 15.57
N ALA A 37 13.82 -4.69 14.74
CA ALA A 37 15.06 -3.98 15.09
C ALA A 37 14.97 -2.47 14.94
N GLY A 38 13.85 -1.94 14.45
CA GLY A 38 13.63 -0.50 14.26
C GLY A 38 13.04 -0.16 12.89
N ILE A 39 13.02 1.14 12.59
CA ILE A 39 12.41 1.69 11.39
C ILE A 39 13.51 2.25 10.49
N SER A 40 13.59 1.74 9.26
CA SER A 40 14.49 2.27 8.23
C SER A 40 13.80 3.44 7.50
N ASN A 41 14.58 4.46 7.13
CA ASN A 41 14.11 5.67 6.42
C ASN A 41 13.02 6.46 7.19
N LEU A 42 13.09 6.47 8.53
CA LEU A 42 12.17 7.22 9.37
C LEU A 42 12.20 8.73 9.04
N ASP A 43 13.37 9.25 8.71
CA ASP A 43 13.58 10.64 8.28
C ASP A 43 12.73 11.02 7.06
N LYS A 44 12.52 10.08 6.14
CA LYS A 44 11.63 10.29 4.98
C LYS A 44 10.17 10.36 5.38
N PHE A 45 9.75 9.53 6.35
CA PHE A 45 8.40 9.61 6.88
C PHE A 45 8.15 10.93 7.61
N GLU A 46 9.09 11.36 8.45
CA GLU A 46 8.98 12.63 9.17
C GLU A 46 8.93 13.82 8.20
N LYS A 47 9.74 13.76 7.11
CA LYS A 47 9.69 14.77 6.04
C LYS A 47 8.33 14.76 5.32
N PHE A 48 7.78 13.59 5.03
CA PHE A 48 6.44 13.46 4.42
C PHE A 48 5.38 14.11 5.32
N VAL A 49 5.36 13.81 6.61
CA VAL A 49 4.41 14.42 7.56
C VAL A 49 4.55 15.95 7.57
N LEU A 50 5.78 16.47 7.59
CA LEU A 50 6.04 17.92 7.51
C LEU A 50 5.51 18.52 6.19
N ASN A 51 5.67 17.82 5.07
CA ASN A 51 5.15 18.28 3.77
C ASN A 51 3.62 18.30 3.76
N VAL A 52 2.95 17.31 4.36
CA VAL A 52 1.49 17.30 4.55
C VAL A 52 1.03 18.49 5.37
N ASP A 53 1.68 18.76 6.51
CA ASP A 53 1.38 19.92 7.37
C ASP A 53 1.56 21.27 6.66
N GLN A 54 2.45 21.31 5.67
CA GLN A 54 2.71 22.49 4.84
C GLN A 54 1.83 22.56 3.59
N GLY A 55 0.89 21.62 3.41
CA GLY A 55 0.03 21.55 2.22
C GLY A 55 0.77 21.20 0.92
N LYS A 56 1.96 20.58 1.02
CA LYS A 56 2.74 20.17 -0.16
C LYS A 56 2.33 18.79 -0.63
N VAL A 57 2.24 18.63 -1.96
CA VAL A 57 2.07 17.32 -2.59
C VAL A 57 3.28 16.44 -2.30
N ASP A 58 3.05 15.26 -1.76
CA ASP A 58 4.09 14.28 -1.47
C ASP A 58 3.50 12.86 -1.37
N LYS A 59 4.36 11.86 -1.43
CA LYS A 59 3.98 10.46 -1.40
C LYS A 59 5.00 9.64 -0.65
N ILE A 60 4.52 8.75 0.21
CA ILE A 60 5.35 7.81 0.97
C ILE A 60 4.77 6.39 0.88
N ARG A 61 5.63 5.39 0.92
CA ARG A 61 5.22 4.00 1.09
C ARG A 61 5.85 3.42 2.35
N ILE A 62 5.02 2.78 3.17
CA ILE A 62 5.41 2.14 4.41
C ILE A 62 5.25 0.63 4.20
N VAL A 63 6.27 -0.13 4.55
CA VAL A 63 6.28 -1.59 4.51
C VAL A 63 6.30 -2.12 5.93
N GLN A 64 5.26 -2.82 6.30
CA GLN A 64 5.17 -3.56 7.56
C GLN A 64 5.15 -5.06 7.27
N TYR A 65 5.37 -5.87 8.28
CA TYR A 65 5.35 -7.32 8.13
C TYR A 65 4.36 -7.94 9.10
N THR A 66 3.62 -8.95 8.64
CA THR A 66 2.81 -9.79 9.51
C THR A 66 3.69 -10.56 10.48
N HIS A 67 3.07 -11.27 11.42
CA HIS A 67 3.80 -12.12 12.36
C HIS A 67 4.57 -13.26 11.63
N GLU A 68 4.01 -13.74 10.53
CA GLU A 68 4.56 -14.78 9.66
C GLU A 68 5.68 -14.25 8.72
N GLY A 69 5.81 -12.92 8.62
CA GLY A 69 6.84 -12.27 7.80
C GLY A 69 6.37 -11.85 6.41
N ASP A 70 5.07 -11.91 6.12
CA ASP A 70 4.52 -11.44 4.86
C ASP A 70 4.46 -9.92 4.82
N PRO A 71 4.88 -9.27 3.71
CA PRO A 71 4.88 -7.82 3.62
C PRO A 71 3.47 -7.28 3.36
N ILE A 72 3.14 -6.22 4.10
CA ILE A 72 1.96 -5.36 3.90
C ILE A 72 2.47 -3.98 3.50
N PHE A 73 1.89 -3.41 2.46
CA PHE A 73 2.27 -2.10 1.94
C PHE A 73 1.17 -1.08 2.23
N GLN A 74 1.54 0.03 2.83
CA GLN A 74 0.69 1.19 3.01
C GLN A 74 1.26 2.33 2.16
N THR A 75 0.50 2.81 1.19
CA THR A 75 0.87 3.99 0.41
C THR A 75 0.01 5.16 0.83
N VAL A 76 0.64 6.27 1.16
CA VAL A 76 -0.01 7.52 1.55
C VAL A 76 0.43 8.60 0.56
N GLU A 77 -0.54 9.22 -0.10
CA GLU A 77 -0.30 10.26 -1.09
C GLU A 77 -1.12 11.50 -0.73
N HIS A 78 -0.43 12.59 -0.41
CA HIS A 78 -1.05 13.88 -0.14
C HIS A 78 -1.16 14.68 -1.44
N SER A 79 -2.36 15.10 -1.76
CA SER A 79 -2.69 16.07 -2.81
C SER A 79 -3.23 17.37 -2.18
N GLU A 80 -3.62 18.34 -2.99
CA GLU A 80 -4.00 19.67 -2.50
C GLU A 80 -5.07 19.68 -1.39
N ASN A 81 -5.99 18.71 -1.39
CA ASN A 81 -7.14 18.72 -0.48
C ASN A 81 -7.37 17.41 0.30
N ASP A 82 -6.72 16.33 -0.11
CA ASP A 82 -6.98 14.99 0.41
C ASP A 82 -5.70 14.16 0.55
N ILE A 83 -5.78 13.18 1.45
CA ILE A 83 -4.75 12.17 1.61
C ILE A 83 -5.33 10.84 1.13
N LEU A 84 -4.86 10.37 -0.03
CA LEU A 84 -5.20 9.04 -0.52
C LEU A 84 -4.42 8.00 0.26
N TYR A 85 -5.12 7.07 0.87
CA TYR A 85 -4.56 5.91 1.55
C TYR A 85 -4.82 4.64 0.76
N VAL A 86 -3.79 3.82 0.56
CA VAL A 86 -3.89 2.53 -0.10
C VAL A 86 -3.20 1.47 0.74
N LEU A 87 -3.97 0.50 1.22
CA LEU A 87 -3.45 -0.70 1.88
C LEU A 87 -3.41 -1.85 0.87
N ASP A 88 -2.25 -2.45 0.69
CA ASP A 88 -2.05 -3.62 -0.14
C ASP A 88 -1.52 -4.79 0.70
N ASN A 89 -2.40 -5.73 1.00
CA ASN A 89 -2.08 -6.94 1.74
C ASN A 89 -2.18 -8.21 0.87
N ARG A 90 -2.09 -8.07 -0.46
CA ARG A 90 -2.19 -9.20 -1.39
C ARG A 90 -1.09 -10.25 -1.20
N LYS A 91 0.04 -9.87 -0.60
CA LYS A 91 1.14 -10.79 -0.28
C LYS A 91 0.96 -11.51 1.06
N ASP A 92 0.05 -11.06 1.90
CA ASP A 92 -0.31 -11.74 3.15
C ASP A 92 -1.06 -13.04 2.84
N GLN A 93 -0.46 -14.17 3.18
CA GLN A 93 -1.03 -15.50 2.91
C GLN A 93 -2.21 -15.80 3.83
N PHE A 94 -2.29 -15.13 4.97
CA PHE A 94 -3.29 -15.38 6.02
C PHE A 94 -4.37 -14.28 6.12
N ALA A 95 -4.39 -13.32 5.20
CA ALA A 95 -5.38 -12.22 5.21
C ALA A 95 -6.84 -12.68 5.01
N GLY A 96 -7.07 -13.92 4.56
CA GLY A 96 -8.41 -14.48 4.36
C GLY A 96 -9.24 -13.63 3.39
N GLU A 97 -10.51 -13.39 3.76
CA GLU A 97 -11.45 -12.60 2.95
C GLU A 97 -11.08 -11.11 2.85
N HIS A 98 -10.20 -10.63 3.74
CA HIS A 98 -9.71 -9.25 3.72
C HIS A 98 -8.49 -9.05 2.82
N LYS A 99 -8.07 -10.08 2.10
CA LYS A 99 -6.94 -10.01 1.17
C LYS A 99 -7.28 -9.13 -0.03
N GLY A 100 -6.45 -8.12 -0.30
CA GLY A 100 -6.73 -7.26 -1.45
C GLY A 100 -5.99 -5.92 -1.45
N LEU A 101 -6.52 -5.03 -2.27
CA LEU A 101 -6.13 -3.64 -2.37
C LEU A 101 -7.28 -2.78 -1.84
N HIS A 102 -7.06 -2.11 -0.72
CA HIS A 102 -8.06 -1.28 -0.07
C HIS A 102 -7.66 0.19 -0.20
N LYS A 103 -8.61 1.03 -0.59
CA LYS A 103 -8.38 2.47 -0.78
C LYS A 103 -9.34 3.26 0.07
N ASP A 104 -8.86 4.37 0.60
CA ASP A 104 -9.65 5.36 1.32
C ASP A 104 -9.10 6.76 1.08
N SER A 105 -9.92 7.78 1.35
CA SER A 105 -9.51 9.18 1.35
C SER A 105 -9.68 9.74 2.75
N CYS A 106 -8.63 10.33 3.29
CA CYS A 106 -8.58 10.90 4.63
C CYS A 106 -8.23 12.40 4.56
N LYS A 107 -8.44 13.13 5.67
CA LYS A 107 -8.23 14.58 5.68
C LYS A 107 -6.93 15.01 6.34
N SER A 108 -6.46 14.27 7.33
CA SER A 108 -5.28 14.68 8.09
C SER A 108 -4.51 13.52 8.72
N ILE A 109 -3.28 13.81 9.11
CA ILE A 109 -2.44 12.93 9.91
C ILE A 109 -2.33 13.56 11.30
N VAL A 110 -2.64 12.78 12.34
CA VAL A 110 -2.44 13.19 13.72
C VAL A 110 -1.25 12.46 14.33
N LYS A 111 -0.56 13.16 15.22
CA LYS A 111 0.57 12.65 15.99
C LYS A 111 0.16 12.53 17.44
N GLU A 112 -0.05 11.31 17.91
CA GLU A 112 -0.45 11.01 19.28
C GLU A 112 0.79 10.66 20.13
N GLN A 113 0.93 11.32 21.29
CA GLN A 113 2.04 11.12 22.21
C GLN A 113 1.64 10.09 23.27
N GLY A 114 2.02 8.83 23.10
CA GLY A 114 1.91 7.81 24.14
C GLY A 114 3.06 7.90 25.15
N GLU A 115 3.07 7.03 26.18
CA GLU A 115 4.16 6.98 27.17
C GLU A 115 5.46 6.46 26.58
N LEU A 116 5.42 5.39 25.79
CA LEU A 116 6.58 4.67 25.24
C LEU A 116 6.82 4.93 23.77
N GLU A 117 5.81 5.42 23.05
CA GLU A 117 5.87 5.60 21.61
C GLU A 117 5.06 6.80 21.15
N ILE A 118 5.30 7.19 19.91
CA ILE A 118 4.53 8.18 19.15
C ILE A 118 3.78 7.43 18.07
N THR A 119 2.46 7.58 18.01
CA THR A 119 1.61 7.01 16.97
C THR A 119 1.26 8.07 15.94
N TYR A 120 1.46 7.76 14.66
CA TYR A 120 0.96 8.56 13.55
C TYR A 120 -0.25 7.88 12.95
N ARG A 121 -1.36 8.61 12.86
CA ARG A 121 -2.66 8.08 12.41
C ARG A 121 -3.31 8.98 11.38
N LEU A 122 -3.85 8.38 10.33
CA LEU A 122 -4.80 9.04 9.42
C LEU A 122 -6.16 9.13 10.08
N ILE A 123 -6.81 10.28 9.97
CA ILE A 123 -8.15 10.52 10.52
C ILE A 123 -9.07 11.18 9.50
N ASP A 124 -10.37 11.23 9.84
CA ASP A 124 -11.43 11.79 9.00
C ASP A 124 -11.47 11.13 7.62
N CYS A 125 -11.44 9.79 7.64
CA CYS A 125 -11.48 8.97 6.44
C CYS A 125 -12.91 8.70 5.98
N THR A 126 -13.10 8.50 4.67
CA THR A 126 -14.44 8.42 4.05
C THR A 126 -15.11 7.07 4.19
N SER A 127 -14.35 5.99 4.28
CA SER A 127 -14.91 4.64 4.37
C SER A 127 -15.43 4.32 5.78
N LYS A 128 -16.37 3.38 5.85
CA LYS A 128 -16.88 2.88 7.15
C LYS A 128 -15.76 2.20 7.98
N ASN A 129 -14.81 1.56 7.31
CA ASN A 129 -13.68 0.90 7.95
C ASN A 129 -12.65 1.91 8.47
N GLY A 130 -12.54 3.07 7.83
CA GLY A 130 -11.66 4.17 8.22
C GLY A 130 -12.23 5.11 9.29
N ARG A 131 -13.40 4.82 9.87
CA ARG A 131 -14.07 5.69 10.84
C ARG A 131 -13.23 5.97 12.09
N ASN A 132 -12.38 5.01 12.49
CA ASN A 132 -11.45 5.15 13.62
C ASN A 132 -10.04 5.57 13.17
N GLY A 133 -9.86 5.89 11.88
CA GLY A 133 -8.58 6.18 11.27
C GLY A 133 -7.74 4.94 10.96
N TYR A 134 -6.54 5.19 10.41
CA TYR A 134 -5.57 4.15 10.10
C TYR A 134 -4.24 4.46 10.75
N ASP A 135 -3.74 3.55 11.57
CA ASP A 135 -2.40 3.67 12.14
C ASP A 135 -1.35 3.47 11.05
N LEU A 136 -0.52 4.48 10.84
CA LEU A 136 0.54 4.46 9.85
C LEU A 136 1.85 3.95 10.45
N LEU A 137 2.23 4.46 11.61
CA LEU A 137 3.53 4.19 12.18
C LEU A 137 3.53 4.38 13.70
N TYR A 138 4.20 3.46 14.40
CA TYR A 138 4.51 3.54 15.82
C TYR A 138 6.01 3.77 15.97
N VAL A 139 6.41 4.92 16.50
CA VAL A 139 7.81 5.31 16.67
C VAL A 139 8.16 5.25 18.15
N PRO A 140 9.02 4.30 18.59
CA PRO A 140 9.46 4.22 19.98
C PRO A 140 10.15 5.51 20.42
N LYS A 141 9.86 5.98 21.63
CA LYS A 141 10.60 7.06 22.27
C LYS A 141 11.97 6.54 22.71
N LYS A 142 12.98 7.34 22.53
CA LYS A 142 14.35 7.06 23.01
C LYS A 142 14.49 7.42 24.49
#